data_8ffd2b10683af526fa7d405abc7c2872
#
_entry.id   8ffd2b10683af526fa7d405abc7c2872
#
_cell.length_a   1.000
_cell.length_b   1.000
_cell.length_c   1.000
_cell.angle_alpha   90.00
_cell.angle_beta   90.00
_cell.angle_gamma   90.00
#
_symmetry.space_group_name_H-M   'P 1'
#
loop_
_entity.id
_entity.type
_entity.pdbx_description
1 polymer ?
#
loop_
_entity_poly.entity_id
_entity_poly.type
_entity_poly.pdbx_seq_one_letter_code
_entity_poly.pdbx_strand_id
1 'polypeptide(L)'
;MKMTKIIVAAAAALTVGTMAFALDGRTVMQNADDVKKPAFTRAQVQMILIEKSGAKEVRVIDEWGKNEGGLSTVVMQFNTPASVKGTRFSQKENASGPDTKFIFLPDVGTVRPVAASQGSSSFMGSDATYDDMSTRAVDADTHELLAETEAKNGFANCAKVKSTPKDLKEAQYAYRISWVDKDTWVPVYVEMYSKKTGKICKVLEVKSLKVIKGYPTPLVNEMTNLETGHKTQLVMSEERLKFDEPINPAYFSKGFLQNGKVSK
;
A
#
# COMPACT_ATOMS: atom_id res chain seq x y z
N MET A 1 -38.60 -72.36 -20.64
CA MET A 1 -37.47 -71.64 -21.22
C MET A 1 -37.62 -70.15 -20.84
N LYS A 2 -36.90 -69.66 -19.80
CA LYS A 2 -36.98 -68.30 -19.29
C LYS A 2 -35.82 -67.50 -19.89
N MET A 3 -36.11 -66.51 -20.69
CA MET A 3 -35.12 -65.57 -21.23
C MET A 3 -34.83 -64.47 -20.20
N THR A 4 -33.61 -64.43 -19.69
CA THR A 4 -33.12 -63.42 -18.76
C THR A 4 -32.67 -62.20 -19.60
N LYS A 5 -33.31 -61.04 -19.39
CA LYS A 5 -32.90 -59.79 -20.02
C LYS A 5 -31.76 -59.14 -19.17
N ILE A 6 -30.62 -59.00 -19.79
CA ILE A 6 -29.49 -58.27 -19.22
C ILE A 6 -29.70 -56.79 -19.50
N ILE A 7 -29.87 -56.01 -18.45
CA ILE A 7 -29.90 -54.52 -18.53
C ILE A 7 -28.46 -54.04 -18.33
N VAL A 8 -27.85 -53.51 -19.39
CA VAL A 8 -26.55 -52.79 -19.30
C VAL A 8 -26.85 -51.34 -18.90
N ALA A 9 -26.52 -51.01 -17.67
CA ALA A 9 -26.56 -49.60 -17.20
C ALA A 9 -25.27 -48.91 -17.64
N ALA A 10 -25.37 -47.99 -18.59
CA ALA A 10 -24.23 -47.11 -18.95
C ALA A 10 -24.17 -45.99 -17.93
N ALA A 11 -23.14 -46.02 -17.06
CA ALA A 11 -22.79 -44.94 -16.16
C ALA A 11 -22.12 -43.82 -16.98
N ALA A 12 -22.81 -42.74 -17.28
CA ALA A 12 -22.19 -41.55 -17.80
C ALA A 12 -21.50 -40.81 -16.67
N ALA A 13 -20.18 -40.86 -16.64
CA ALA A 13 -19.36 -40.05 -15.74
C ALA A 13 -19.39 -38.59 -16.23
N LEU A 14 -20.16 -37.74 -15.55
CA LEU A 14 -20.06 -36.30 -15.72
C LEU A 14 -18.71 -35.86 -15.10
N THR A 15 -17.72 -35.63 -15.94
CA THR A 15 -16.52 -34.89 -15.57
C THR A 15 -16.90 -33.41 -15.44
N VAL A 16 -17.20 -32.97 -14.23
CA VAL A 16 -17.26 -31.54 -13.91
C VAL A 16 -15.85 -31.01 -14.03
N GLY A 17 -15.50 -30.51 -15.20
CA GLY A 17 -14.26 -29.77 -15.40
C GLY A 17 -14.36 -28.49 -14.57
N THR A 18 -13.57 -28.40 -13.50
CA THR A 18 -13.32 -27.15 -12.84
C THR A 18 -12.63 -26.25 -13.87
N MET A 19 -13.37 -25.29 -14.44
CA MET A 19 -12.75 -24.20 -15.19
C MET A 19 -11.92 -23.41 -14.19
N ALA A 20 -10.63 -23.69 -14.14
CA ALA A 20 -9.66 -22.80 -13.54
C ALA A 20 -9.71 -21.53 -14.41
N PHE A 21 -10.32 -20.46 -13.91
CA PHE A 21 -10.18 -19.16 -14.55
C PHE A 21 -8.69 -18.84 -14.55
N ALA A 22 -8.14 -18.61 -15.74
CA ALA A 22 -6.76 -18.17 -15.87
C ALA A 22 -6.57 -16.89 -15.07
N LEU A 23 -5.48 -16.80 -14.31
CA LEU A 23 -5.14 -15.61 -13.56
C LEU A 23 -4.96 -14.45 -14.54
N ASP A 24 -5.65 -13.33 -14.32
CA ASP A 24 -5.50 -12.11 -15.11
C ASP A 24 -4.96 -10.96 -14.25
N GLY A 25 -4.50 -9.89 -14.91
CA GLY A 25 -3.89 -8.75 -14.21
C GLY A 25 -4.85 -8.06 -13.25
N ARG A 26 -6.15 -7.96 -13.58
CA ARG A 26 -7.14 -7.36 -12.70
C ARG A 26 -7.37 -8.21 -11.45
N THR A 27 -7.48 -9.51 -11.61
CA THR A 27 -7.64 -10.45 -10.49
C THR A 27 -6.45 -10.40 -9.54
N VAL A 28 -5.21 -10.32 -10.07
CA VAL A 28 -4.00 -10.16 -9.24
C VAL A 28 -4.07 -8.87 -8.41
N MET A 29 -4.42 -7.75 -9.04
CA MET A 29 -4.50 -6.46 -8.34
C MET A 29 -5.69 -6.40 -7.37
N GLN A 30 -6.79 -7.08 -7.67
CA GLN A 30 -7.91 -7.21 -6.74
C GLN A 30 -7.52 -8.02 -5.50
N ASN A 31 -6.83 -9.16 -5.67
CA ASN A 31 -6.32 -9.94 -4.55
C ASN A 31 -5.36 -9.12 -3.67
N ALA A 32 -4.54 -8.24 -4.29
CA ALA A 32 -3.66 -7.35 -3.54
C ALA A 32 -4.43 -6.29 -2.74
N ASP A 33 -5.54 -5.77 -3.27
CA ASP A 33 -6.41 -4.82 -2.56
C ASP A 33 -7.18 -5.49 -1.42
N ASP A 34 -7.66 -6.72 -1.67
CA ASP A 34 -8.43 -7.54 -0.73
C ASP A 34 -7.59 -8.18 0.38
N VAL A 35 -6.26 -7.96 0.41
CA VAL A 35 -5.42 -8.46 1.49
C VAL A 35 -5.99 -8.05 2.83
N LYS A 36 -6.16 -9.05 3.70
CA LYS A 36 -6.73 -8.86 5.03
C LYS A 36 -5.94 -7.80 5.80
N LYS A 37 -6.64 -6.76 6.26
CA LYS A 37 -6.11 -5.65 7.05
C LYS A 37 -6.61 -5.77 8.50
N PRO A 38 -5.79 -5.43 9.52
CA PRO A 38 -6.25 -5.41 10.91
C PRO A 38 -7.31 -4.30 11.11
N ALA A 39 -8.25 -4.51 12.04
CA ALA A 39 -9.24 -3.47 12.39
C ALA A 39 -8.56 -2.24 12.99
N PHE A 40 -7.50 -2.46 13.78
CA PHE A 40 -6.67 -1.40 14.36
C PHE A 40 -5.19 -1.73 14.19
N THR A 41 -4.40 -0.70 13.89
CA THR A 41 -2.94 -0.78 13.83
C THR A 41 -2.34 0.32 14.69
N ARG A 42 -1.42 -0.03 15.59
CA ARG A 42 -0.56 0.94 16.27
C ARG A 42 0.88 0.55 15.99
N ALA A 43 1.67 1.48 15.49
CA ALA A 43 3.05 1.23 15.10
C ALA A 43 3.95 2.39 15.48
N GLN A 44 5.24 2.10 15.58
CA GLN A 44 6.30 3.10 15.51
C GLN A 44 7.13 2.83 14.25
N VAL A 45 7.28 3.84 13.41
CA VAL A 45 7.94 3.77 12.13
C VAL A 45 9.14 4.69 12.13
N GLN A 46 10.29 4.23 11.64
CA GLN A 46 11.41 5.08 11.28
C GLN A 46 11.32 5.38 9.79
N MET A 47 11.24 6.65 9.43
CA MET A 47 11.42 7.15 8.07
C MET A 47 12.87 7.62 7.95
N ILE A 48 13.64 6.93 7.11
CA ILE A 48 15.06 7.21 6.90
C ILE A 48 15.22 7.81 5.51
N LEU A 49 15.54 9.09 5.45
CA LEU A 49 15.87 9.79 4.22
C LEU A 49 17.36 9.60 3.94
N ILE A 50 17.70 9.13 2.74
CA ILE A 50 19.08 8.77 2.36
C ILE A 50 19.44 9.56 1.10
N GLU A 51 20.34 10.51 1.28
CA GLU A 51 20.88 11.30 0.17
C GLU A 51 21.73 10.44 -0.77
N LYS A 52 21.91 10.88 -2.00
CA LYS A 52 22.82 10.23 -2.97
C LYS A 52 24.25 10.09 -2.43
N SER A 53 24.68 11.01 -1.57
CA SER A 53 25.98 10.96 -0.87
C SER A 53 26.07 9.85 0.18
N GLY A 54 24.95 9.24 0.57
CA GLY A 54 24.84 8.30 1.67
C GLY A 54 24.53 8.93 3.03
N ALA A 55 24.44 10.27 3.13
CA ALA A 55 24.02 10.94 4.35
C ALA A 55 22.57 10.56 4.69
N LYS A 56 22.27 10.40 5.99
CA LYS A 56 20.97 9.92 6.46
C LYS A 56 20.36 10.87 7.47
N GLU A 57 19.05 11.11 7.32
CA GLU A 57 18.20 11.72 8.35
C GLU A 57 17.17 10.67 8.80
N VAL A 58 17.07 10.44 10.11
CA VAL A 58 16.16 9.48 10.70
C VAL A 58 15.03 10.22 11.41
N ARG A 59 13.79 9.94 11.05
CA ARG A 59 12.58 10.47 11.67
C ARG A 59 11.82 9.35 12.36
N VAL A 60 11.43 9.56 13.60
CA VAL A 60 10.60 8.61 14.35
C VAL A 60 9.16 9.10 14.33
N ILE A 61 8.27 8.21 13.92
CA ILE A 61 6.84 8.49 13.72
C ILE A 61 6.05 7.47 14.55
N ASP A 62 5.11 7.95 15.36
CA ASP A 62 4.05 7.11 15.89
C ASP A 62 2.87 7.13 14.92
N GLU A 63 2.32 5.97 14.65
CA GLU A 63 1.23 5.75 13.70
C GLU A 63 0.06 5.04 14.36
N TRP A 64 -1.14 5.51 14.06
CA TRP A 64 -2.43 4.93 14.45
C TRP A 64 -3.27 4.73 13.20
N GLY A 65 -3.67 3.48 12.96
CA GLY A 65 -4.51 3.08 11.85
C GLY A 65 -5.81 2.43 12.33
N LYS A 66 -6.88 2.62 11.57
CA LYS A 66 -8.12 1.87 11.71
C LYS A 66 -8.71 1.53 10.35
N ASN A 67 -9.37 0.40 10.26
CA ASN A 67 -10.13 -0.04 9.10
C ASN A 67 -11.59 -0.22 9.48
N GLU A 68 -12.49 0.48 8.81
CA GLU A 68 -13.93 0.43 9.04
C GLU A 68 -14.63 0.30 7.69
N GLY A 69 -15.38 -0.80 7.49
CA GLY A 69 -16.08 -1.05 6.22
C GLY A 69 -15.17 -1.15 5.00
N GLY A 70 -13.94 -1.65 5.17
CA GLY A 70 -12.93 -1.76 4.10
C GLY A 70 -12.13 -0.48 3.84
N LEU A 71 -12.47 0.63 4.51
CA LEU A 71 -11.79 1.93 4.33
C LEU A 71 -10.83 2.21 5.48
N SER A 72 -9.62 2.63 5.15
CA SER A 72 -8.58 2.94 6.12
C SER A 72 -8.58 4.41 6.54
N THR A 73 -8.22 4.62 7.80
CA THR A 73 -7.83 5.94 8.31
C THR A 73 -6.51 5.79 9.02
N VAL A 74 -5.53 6.61 8.66
CA VAL A 74 -4.20 6.62 9.27
C VAL A 74 -3.92 8.01 9.84
N VAL A 75 -3.32 8.04 11.02
CA VAL A 75 -2.82 9.25 11.67
C VAL A 75 -1.37 9.04 12.06
N MET A 76 -0.52 9.99 11.76
CA MET A 76 0.91 9.97 12.03
C MET A 76 1.30 11.18 12.88
N GLN A 77 2.21 11.00 13.83
CA GLN A 77 2.85 12.06 14.56
C GLN A 77 4.36 11.89 14.52
N PHE A 78 5.07 12.91 14.04
CA PHE A 78 6.52 12.95 14.01
C PHE A 78 7.06 13.35 15.39
N ASN A 79 7.95 12.52 15.93
CA ASN A 79 8.52 12.71 17.28
C ASN A 79 9.94 13.25 17.23
N THR A 80 10.71 12.88 16.22
CA THR A 80 12.10 13.31 16.00
C THR A 80 12.40 13.43 14.50
N PRO A 81 13.44 14.21 14.10
CA PRO A 81 14.23 15.16 14.88
C PRO A 81 13.44 16.44 15.23
N ALA A 82 14.06 17.40 15.88
CA ALA A 82 13.43 18.65 16.31
C ALA A 82 12.79 19.42 15.13
N SER A 83 13.40 19.36 13.94
CA SER A 83 12.93 20.03 12.71
C SER A 83 11.53 19.59 12.24
N VAL A 84 11.09 18.40 12.60
CA VAL A 84 9.75 17.86 12.21
C VAL A 84 8.90 17.50 13.42
N LYS A 85 9.46 17.61 14.64
CA LYS A 85 8.78 17.22 15.87
C LYS A 85 7.43 17.95 16.04
N GLY A 86 6.38 17.15 16.31
CA GLY A 86 5.03 17.68 16.49
C GLY A 86 4.27 17.88 15.19
N THR A 87 4.87 17.66 14.02
CA THR A 87 4.12 17.52 12.76
C THR A 87 3.16 16.35 12.88
N ARG A 88 1.92 16.54 12.45
CA ARG A 88 0.88 15.50 12.43
C ARG A 88 0.21 15.47 11.07
N PHE A 89 -0.02 14.27 10.59
CA PHE A 89 -0.68 14.02 9.32
C PHE A 89 -1.83 13.05 9.53
N SER A 90 -2.91 13.24 8.81
CA SER A 90 -3.97 12.23 8.71
C SER A 90 -4.40 12.04 7.29
N GLN A 91 -4.73 10.80 6.97
CA GLN A 91 -5.33 10.39 5.71
C GLN A 91 -6.50 9.48 6.02
N LYS A 92 -7.63 9.79 5.40
CA LYS A 92 -8.84 8.97 5.44
C LYS A 92 -9.21 8.59 4.02
N GLU A 93 -9.28 7.31 3.77
CA GLU A 93 -9.79 6.75 2.52
C GLU A 93 -11.29 7.02 2.39
N ASN A 94 -11.74 7.42 1.22
CA ASN A 94 -13.14 7.65 0.92
C ASN A 94 -13.63 6.52 0.00
N ALA A 95 -14.90 6.11 0.16
CA ALA A 95 -15.52 5.10 -0.69
C ALA A 95 -15.59 5.52 -2.18
N SER A 96 -15.51 6.81 -2.45
CA SER A 96 -15.44 7.38 -3.80
C SER A 96 -14.67 8.70 -3.77
N GLY A 97 -13.94 8.98 -4.85
CA GLY A 97 -13.11 10.18 -4.99
C GLY A 97 -11.80 10.13 -4.19
N PRO A 98 -11.05 11.24 -4.18
CA PRO A 98 -9.75 11.31 -3.53
C PRO A 98 -9.84 11.18 -2.00
N ASP A 99 -8.78 10.67 -1.39
CA ASP A 99 -8.65 10.60 0.07
C ASP A 99 -8.69 11.98 0.71
N THR A 100 -9.28 12.06 1.90
CA THR A 100 -9.25 13.26 2.71
C THR A 100 -7.95 13.29 3.52
N LYS A 101 -7.10 14.28 3.25
CA LYS A 101 -5.79 14.46 3.90
C LYS A 101 -5.71 15.78 4.64
N PHE A 102 -5.16 15.75 5.86
CA PHE A 102 -4.86 16.95 6.65
C PHE A 102 -3.43 16.88 7.17
N ILE A 103 -2.80 18.05 7.29
CA ILE A 103 -1.49 18.18 7.90
C ILE A 103 -1.49 19.33 8.91
N PHE A 104 -0.83 19.14 10.03
CA PHE A 104 -0.47 20.15 11.00
C PHE A 104 1.04 20.30 11.01
N LEU A 105 1.52 21.50 10.77
CA LEU A 105 2.92 21.88 10.89
C LEU A 105 3.07 22.82 12.09
N PRO A 106 3.94 22.52 13.08
CA PRO A 106 4.10 23.34 14.28
C PRO A 106 4.38 24.82 13.99
N ASP A 107 5.22 25.11 12.99
CA ASP A 107 5.60 26.46 12.60
C ASP A 107 4.43 27.24 11.98
N VAL A 108 3.41 26.55 11.45
CA VAL A 108 2.21 27.13 10.89
C VAL A 108 1.11 27.26 11.96
N GLY A 109 1.09 26.38 12.96
CA GLY A 109 0.20 26.39 14.11
C GLY A 109 -1.25 26.01 13.85
N THR A 110 -1.62 25.64 12.60
CA THR A 110 -2.99 25.27 12.23
C THR A 110 -3.04 24.02 11.38
N VAL A 111 -4.13 23.24 11.54
CA VAL A 111 -4.44 22.08 10.68
C VAL A 111 -4.92 22.59 9.31
N ARG A 112 -4.29 22.12 8.25
CA ARG A 112 -4.63 22.47 6.86
C ARG A 112 -4.97 21.22 6.05
N PRO A 113 -5.94 21.30 5.12
CA PRO A 113 -6.14 20.25 4.14
C PRO A 113 -4.95 20.21 3.19
N VAL A 114 -4.57 19.02 2.73
CA VAL A 114 -3.68 18.82 1.58
C VAL A 114 -4.56 18.88 0.33
N ALA A 115 -4.36 19.91 -0.48
CA ALA A 115 -5.14 20.08 -1.71
C ALA A 115 -4.81 18.98 -2.73
N ALA A 116 -5.76 18.60 -3.57
CA ALA A 116 -5.54 17.61 -4.64
C ALA A 116 -4.39 18.02 -5.58
N SER A 117 -4.22 19.32 -5.85
CA SER A 117 -3.09 19.84 -6.64
C SER A 117 -1.71 19.63 -5.99
N GLN A 118 -1.64 19.26 -4.71
CA GLN A 118 -0.42 18.91 -3.99
C GLN A 118 -0.16 17.41 -3.98
N GLY A 119 -1.02 16.59 -4.60
CA GLY A 119 -0.91 15.14 -4.60
C GLY A 119 0.45 14.62 -5.06
N SER A 120 1.03 15.24 -6.09
CA SER A 120 2.35 14.90 -6.63
C SER A 120 3.53 15.52 -5.85
N SER A 121 3.27 16.33 -4.82
CA SER A 121 4.32 16.89 -3.98
C SER A 121 4.89 15.83 -3.03
N SER A 122 6.19 15.95 -2.71
CA SER A 122 6.87 15.05 -1.77
C SER A 122 6.19 15.07 -0.40
N PHE A 123 5.93 13.89 0.16
CA PHE A 123 5.47 13.75 1.53
C PHE A 123 6.63 13.98 2.51
N MET A 124 6.62 15.12 3.16
CA MET A 124 7.62 15.45 4.19
C MET A 124 9.07 15.31 3.72
N GLY A 125 9.37 15.62 2.46
CA GLY A 125 10.72 15.50 1.90
C GLY A 125 11.16 14.06 1.58
N SER A 126 10.28 13.08 1.70
CA SER A 126 10.52 11.70 1.28
C SER A 126 10.40 11.54 -0.25
N ASP A 127 10.76 10.38 -0.77
CA ASP A 127 10.56 10.04 -2.19
C ASP A 127 9.12 9.65 -2.52
N ALA A 128 8.31 9.34 -1.50
CA ALA A 128 6.87 9.20 -1.67
C ALA A 128 6.20 10.56 -1.80
N THR A 129 5.18 10.62 -2.63
CA THR A 129 4.29 11.79 -2.72
C THR A 129 3.05 11.57 -1.88
N TYR A 130 2.22 12.62 -1.69
CA TYR A 130 0.92 12.46 -1.04
C TYR A 130 0.01 11.47 -1.77
N ASP A 131 0.14 11.34 -3.11
CA ASP A 131 -0.62 10.35 -3.88
C ASP A 131 -0.06 8.94 -3.75
N ASP A 132 1.27 8.80 -3.57
CA ASP A 132 1.88 7.49 -3.29
C ASP A 132 1.46 6.92 -1.92
N MET A 133 0.98 7.78 -1.01
CA MET A 133 0.43 7.36 0.29
C MET A 133 -1.02 6.87 0.20
N SER A 134 -1.70 7.09 -0.92
CA SER A 134 -3.10 6.69 -1.12
C SER A 134 -3.22 5.28 -1.69
N THR A 135 -4.25 4.56 -1.25
CA THR A 135 -4.70 3.35 -1.93
C THR A 135 -5.35 3.76 -3.25
N ARG A 136 -4.86 3.19 -4.35
CA ARG A 136 -5.43 3.44 -5.65
C ARG A 136 -6.47 2.37 -5.97
N ALA A 137 -7.70 2.77 -6.26
CA ALA A 137 -8.77 1.86 -6.62
C ALA A 137 -8.37 0.98 -7.83
N VAL A 138 -8.63 -0.32 -7.75
CA VAL A 138 -8.27 -1.27 -8.82
C VAL A 138 -8.85 -0.83 -10.16
N ASP A 139 -10.12 -0.43 -10.17
CA ASP A 139 -10.79 -0.02 -11.40
C ASP A 139 -10.39 1.37 -11.96
N ALA A 140 -9.50 2.09 -11.26
CA ALA A 140 -8.91 3.32 -11.79
C ALA A 140 -7.86 3.06 -12.89
N ASP A 141 -7.39 1.82 -12.99
CA ASP A 141 -6.40 1.39 -13.98
C ASP A 141 -6.93 0.25 -14.85
N THR A 142 -6.29 0.03 -15.99
CA THR A 142 -6.35 -1.25 -16.74
C THR A 142 -5.14 -2.08 -16.34
N HIS A 143 -5.33 -3.39 -16.18
CA HIS A 143 -4.32 -4.30 -15.67
C HIS A 143 -4.01 -5.38 -16.70
N GLU A 144 -2.76 -5.47 -17.11
CA GLU A 144 -2.23 -6.47 -18.03
C GLU A 144 -1.30 -7.43 -17.26
N LEU A 145 -1.59 -8.73 -17.29
CA LEU A 145 -0.70 -9.74 -16.73
C LEU A 145 0.46 -9.97 -17.69
N LEU A 146 1.67 -9.59 -17.27
CA LEU A 146 2.88 -9.76 -18.08
C LEU A 146 3.54 -11.12 -17.86
N ALA A 147 3.42 -11.69 -16.63
CA ALA A 147 3.89 -13.01 -16.29
C ALA A 147 3.08 -13.56 -15.10
N GLU A 148 2.67 -14.83 -15.17
CA GLU A 148 1.98 -15.50 -14.05
C GLU A 148 2.91 -15.80 -12.88
N THR A 149 4.18 -16.07 -13.18
CA THR A 149 5.19 -16.37 -12.16
C THR A 149 6.55 -15.87 -12.63
N GLU A 150 7.11 -14.93 -11.87
CA GLU A 150 8.47 -14.40 -12.07
C GLU A 150 9.07 -14.09 -10.69
N ALA A 151 10.29 -14.56 -10.45
CA ALA A 151 10.98 -14.24 -9.20
C ALA A 151 11.45 -12.78 -9.20
N LYS A 152 11.24 -12.07 -8.08
CA LYS A 152 11.65 -10.67 -7.93
C LYS A 152 11.97 -10.34 -6.47
N ASN A 153 13.03 -9.60 -6.25
CA ASN A 153 13.38 -9.03 -4.94
C ASN A 153 13.43 -10.08 -3.79
N GLY A 154 13.90 -11.31 -4.09
CA GLY A 154 13.96 -12.42 -3.13
C GLY A 154 12.65 -13.22 -2.99
N PHE A 155 11.57 -12.83 -3.66
CA PHE A 155 10.30 -13.54 -3.71
C PHE A 155 10.24 -14.41 -4.97
N ALA A 156 9.99 -15.71 -4.81
CA ALA A 156 10.08 -16.67 -5.93
C ALA A 156 8.78 -16.73 -6.77
N ASN A 157 7.63 -16.39 -6.17
CA ASN A 157 6.30 -16.68 -6.72
C ASN A 157 5.48 -15.40 -6.97
N CYS A 158 6.02 -14.46 -7.78
CA CYS A 158 5.33 -13.20 -8.05
C CYS A 158 4.59 -13.23 -9.39
N ALA A 159 3.36 -12.74 -9.39
CA ALA A 159 2.68 -12.33 -10.61
C ALA A 159 3.14 -10.92 -11.01
N LYS A 160 3.49 -10.74 -12.29
CA LYS A 160 3.94 -9.46 -12.83
C LYS A 160 2.80 -8.78 -13.58
N VAL A 161 2.39 -7.61 -13.13
CA VAL A 161 1.26 -6.87 -13.68
C VAL A 161 1.66 -5.46 -14.07
N LYS A 162 1.26 -5.05 -15.28
CA LYS A 162 1.32 -3.65 -15.72
C LYS A 162 -0.03 -3.01 -15.47
N SER A 163 -0.04 -1.92 -14.69
CA SER A 163 -1.22 -1.12 -14.38
C SER A 163 -1.11 0.24 -15.06
N THR A 164 -2.03 0.51 -16.00
CA THR A 164 -2.07 1.77 -16.76
C THR A 164 -3.30 2.57 -16.36
N PRO A 165 -3.15 3.82 -15.89
CA PRO A 165 -4.25 4.68 -15.52
C PRO A 165 -5.24 4.88 -16.67
N LYS A 166 -6.55 4.77 -16.39
CA LYS A 166 -7.63 5.11 -17.35
C LYS A 166 -7.69 6.60 -17.62
N ASP A 167 -7.39 7.41 -16.60
CA ASP A 167 -7.21 8.87 -16.73
C ASP A 167 -5.75 9.25 -16.51
N LEU A 168 -5.04 9.48 -17.61
CA LEU A 168 -3.64 9.92 -17.58
C LEU A 168 -3.45 11.37 -17.14
N LYS A 169 -4.50 12.22 -17.21
CA LYS A 169 -4.39 13.62 -16.79
C LYS A 169 -4.23 13.73 -15.29
N GLU A 170 -5.06 13.00 -14.56
CA GLU A 170 -5.06 12.96 -13.10
C GLU A 170 -3.99 12.03 -12.50
N ALA A 171 -3.42 11.13 -13.32
CA ALA A 171 -2.43 10.18 -12.85
C ALA A 171 -1.04 10.81 -12.67
N GLN A 172 -0.33 10.40 -11.62
CA GLN A 172 1.05 10.82 -11.38
C GLN A 172 2.05 10.16 -12.34
N TYR A 173 1.85 8.87 -12.65
CA TYR A 173 2.73 8.07 -13.49
C TYR A 173 2.05 7.66 -14.79
N ALA A 174 2.84 7.39 -15.84
CA ALA A 174 2.33 6.84 -17.09
C ALA A 174 1.73 5.45 -16.91
N TYR A 175 2.41 4.60 -16.15
CA TYR A 175 1.99 3.28 -15.72
C TYR A 175 2.90 2.79 -14.60
N ARG A 176 2.51 1.70 -13.96
CA ARG A 176 3.33 0.95 -12.98
C ARG A 176 3.48 -0.48 -13.44
N ILE A 177 4.61 -1.11 -13.11
CA ILE A 177 4.79 -2.56 -13.21
C ILE A 177 5.02 -3.08 -11.80
N SER A 178 4.13 -3.96 -11.35
CA SER A 178 4.15 -4.52 -10.00
C SER A 178 4.44 -6.01 -10.05
N TRP A 179 5.32 -6.48 -9.17
CA TRP A 179 5.49 -7.88 -8.86
C TRP A 179 4.76 -8.14 -7.55
N VAL A 180 3.68 -8.90 -7.64
CA VAL A 180 2.79 -9.24 -6.52
C VAL A 180 3.10 -10.66 -6.08
N ASP A 181 3.58 -10.83 -4.85
CA ASP A 181 3.84 -12.14 -4.27
C ASP A 181 2.52 -12.90 -4.07
N LYS A 182 2.37 -14.04 -4.74
CA LYS A 182 1.10 -14.81 -4.72
C LYS A 182 0.83 -15.51 -3.40
N ASP A 183 1.84 -15.66 -2.54
CA ASP A 183 1.67 -16.30 -1.24
C ASP A 183 1.05 -15.33 -0.22
N THR A 184 1.26 -14.03 -0.39
CA THR A 184 0.77 -12.98 0.51
C THR A 184 -0.09 -11.92 -0.17
N TRP A 185 -0.14 -11.89 -1.50
CA TRP A 185 -0.75 -10.87 -2.35
C TRP A 185 -0.20 -9.45 -2.12
N VAL A 186 0.98 -9.33 -1.53
CA VAL A 186 1.64 -8.03 -1.34
C VAL A 186 2.46 -7.68 -2.59
N PRO A 187 2.31 -6.46 -3.15
CA PRO A 187 3.23 -5.95 -4.16
C PRO A 187 4.63 -5.74 -3.54
N VAL A 188 5.56 -6.64 -3.85
CA VAL A 188 6.91 -6.66 -3.23
C VAL A 188 7.94 -5.85 -3.99
N TYR A 189 7.62 -5.50 -5.22
CA TYR A 189 8.46 -4.63 -6.06
C TYR A 189 7.57 -3.89 -7.04
N VAL A 190 7.74 -2.57 -7.15
CA VAL A 190 6.95 -1.73 -8.06
C VAL A 190 7.85 -0.74 -8.78
N GLU A 191 7.83 -0.78 -10.11
CA GLU A 191 8.45 0.21 -10.98
C GLU A 191 7.41 1.26 -11.40
N MET A 192 7.75 2.53 -11.27
CA MET A 192 6.90 3.67 -11.62
C MET A 192 7.51 4.40 -12.81
N TYR A 193 6.72 4.59 -13.85
CA TYR A 193 7.18 5.14 -15.12
C TYR A 193 6.72 6.58 -15.32
N SER A 194 7.67 7.47 -15.60
CA SER A 194 7.44 8.90 -15.80
C SER A 194 6.57 9.18 -17.02
N LYS A 195 5.53 10.01 -16.87
CA LYS A 195 4.73 10.50 -18.02
C LYS A 195 5.56 11.33 -18.99
N LYS A 196 6.59 12.02 -18.50
CA LYS A 196 7.41 12.93 -19.30
C LYS A 196 8.43 12.19 -20.17
N THR A 197 9.07 11.15 -19.61
CA THR A 197 10.20 10.49 -20.26
C THR A 197 9.90 9.07 -20.73
N GLY A 198 8.81 8.45 -20.24
CA GLY A 198 8.49 7.05 -20.45
C GLY A 198 9.46 6.08 -19.78
N LYS A 199 10.42 6.58 -18.98
CA LYS A 199 11.42 5.77 -18.28
C LYS A 199 11.01 5.55 -16.83
N ILE A 200 11.57 4.52 -16.18
CA ILE A 200 11.43 4.31 -14.75
C ILE A 200 11.98 5.52 -14.00
N CYS A 201 11.17 6.14 -13.15
CA CYS A 201 11.57 7.28 -12.35
C CYS A 201 11.67 6.95 -10.86
N LYS A 202 10.87 5.98 -10.37
CA LYS A 202 10.94 5.50 -8.99
C LYS A 202 10.79 3.99 -8.93
N VAL A 203 11.33 3.40 -7.87
CA VAL A 203 11.18 1.99 -7.54
C VAL A 203 10.79 1.87 -6.06
N LEU A 204 9.77 1.09 -5.76
CA LEU A 204 9.42 0.67 -4.40
C LEU A 204 9.79 -0.80 -4.23
N GLU A 205 10.52 -1.11 -3.17
CA GLU A 205 10.94 -2.46 -2.81
C GLU A 205 10.52 -2.80 -1.38
N VAL A 206 9.92 -3.96 -1.20
CA VAL A 206 9.72 -4.54 0.13
C VAL A 206 10.97 -5.33 0.50
N LYS A 207 11.76 -4.82 1.45
CA LYS A 207 13.00 -5.46 1.91
C LYS A 207 12.76 -6.52 2.99
N SER A 208 11.64 -6.42 3.72
CA SER A 208 11.25 -7.40 4.75
C SER A 208 9.72 -7.48 4.81
N LEU A 209 9.21 -8.69 4.68
CA LEU A 209 7.79 -9.03 4.77
C LEU A 209 7.62 -10.16 5.77
N LYS A 210 6.69 -10.02 6.71
CA LYS A 210 6.29 -11.06 7.65
C LYS A 210 4.78 -11.20 7.70
N VAL A 211 4.29 -12.38 8.00
CA VAL A 211 2.89 -12.58 8.36
C VAL A 211 2.79 -12.55 9.89
N ILE A 212 2.17 -11.50 10.43
CA ILE A 212 2.02 -11.27 11.88
C ILE A 212 0.53 -11.35 12.22
N LYS A 213 0.14 -12.25 13.10
CA LYS A 213 -1.27 -12.53 13.46
C LYS A 213 -2.18 -12.76 12.24
N GLY A 214 -1.63 -13.33 11.15
CA GLY A 214 -2.34 -13.59 9.91
C GLY A 214 -2.45 -12.38 8.96
N TYR A 215 -1.76 -11.28 9.26
CA TYR A 215 -1.69 -10.08 8.42
C TYR A 215 -0.33 -10.01 7.72
N PRO A 216 -0.27 -10.08 6.37
CA PRO A 216 0.95 -9.80 5.63
C PRO A 216 1.41 -8.36 5.92
N THR A 217 2.60 -8.23 6.47
CA THR A 217 3.08 -6.95 7.01
C THR A 217 4.46 -6.64 6.44
N PRO A 218 4.59 -5.68 5.51
CA PRO A 218 5.88 -5.14 5.08
C PRO A 218 6.52 -4.37 6.24
N LEU A 219 7.57 -4.92 6.82
CA LEU A 219 8.29 -4.30 7.95
C LEU A 219 9.35 -3.29 7.48
N VAL A 220 9.91 -3.51 6.28
CA VAL A 220 10.89 -2.60 5.70
C VAL A 220 10.55 -2.38 4.24
N ASN A 221 10.25 -1.13 3.90
CA ASN A 221 10.02 -0.66 2.53
C ASN A 221 11.10 0.36 2.16
N GLU A 222 11.58 0.32 0.92
CA GLU A 222 12.49 1.32 0.38
C GLU A 222 11.93 1.88 -0.94
N MET A 223 11.80 3.18 -1.04
CA MET A 223 11.52 3.87 -2.29
C MET A 223 12.79 4.57 -2.77
N THR A 224 13.20 4.28 -3.99
CA THR A 224 14.34 4.92 -4.65
C THR A 224 13.84 5.84 -5.75
N ASN A 225 14.27 7.09 -5.71
CA ASN A 225 14.10 8.05 -6.80
C ASN A 225 15.31 7.94 -7.73
N LEU A 226 15.09 7.41 -8.93
CA LEU A 226 16.16 7.16 -9.90
C LEU A 226 16.67 8.44 -10.59
N GLU A 227 15.89 9.53 -10.55
CA GLU A 227 16.30 10.81 -11.14
C GLU A 227 17.28 11.56 -10.23
N THR A 228 17.05 11.51 -8.90
CA THR A 228 17.90 12.20 -7.92
C THR A 228 18.96 11.29 -7.28
N GLY A 229 18.70 9.98 -7.25
CA GLY A 229 19.46 9.00 -6.48
C GLY A 229 19.16 9.02 -4.98
N HIS A 230 18.19 9.82 -4.53
CA HIS A 230 17.70 9.84 -3.16
C HIS A 230 16.85 8.59 -2.87
N LYS A 231 16.82 8.16 -1.61
CA LYS A 231 16.02 7.02 -1.16
C LYS A 231 15.33 7.34 0.15
N THR A 232 14.16 6.73 0.31
CA THR A 232 13.42 6.73 1.59
C THR A 232 13.17 5.31 2.03
N GLN A 233 13.61 4.95 3.24
CA GLN A 233 13.22 3.70 3.89
C GLN A 233 12.17 3.97 4.96
N LEU A 234 11.15 3.12 5.01
CA LEU A 234 10.22 3.02 6.12
C LEU A 234 10.51 1.71 6.84
N VAL A 235 10.89 1.81 8.12
CA VAL A 235 11.21 0.67 8.97
C VAL A 235 10.22 0.63 10.13
N MET A 236 9.35 -0.37 10.13
CA MET A 236 8.37 -0.58 11.17
C MET A 236 8.97 -1.43 12.30
N SER A 237 8.91 -0.95 13.53
CA SER A 237 9.38 -1.70 14.70
C SER A 237 8.39 -2.81 15.04
N GLU A 238 8.80 -4.07 14.87
CA GLU A 238 7.95 -5.23 15.19
C GLU A 238 7.55 -5.25 16.67
N GLU A 239 8.44 -4.82 17.58
CA GLU A 239 8.17 -4.76 19.01
C GLU A 239 7.10 -3.71 19.38
N ARG A 240 7.01 -2.64 18.58
CA ARG A 240 6.04 -1.55 18.76
C ARG A 240 4.79 -1.71 17.92
N LEU A 241 4.70 -2.79 17.15
CA LEU A 241 3.56 -3.09 16.30
C LEU A 241 2.47 -3.81 17.10
N LYS A 242 1.26 -3.26 17.08
CA LYS A 242 0.07 -3.84 17.70
C LYS A 242 -1.07 -3.87 16.70
N PHE A 243 -1.72 -5.03 16.59
CA PHE A 243 -2.89 -5.25 15.75
C PHE A 243 -4.10 -5.61 16.59
N ASP A 244 -5.26 -5.08 16.19
CA ASP A 244 -6.59 -5.37 16.72
C ASP A 244 -6.78 -5.00 18.21
N GLU A 245 -5.88 -4.16 18.73
CA GLU A 245 -6.06 -3.52 20.03
C GLU A 245 -6.84 -2.21 19.82
N PRO A 246 -8.00 -2.01 20.48
CA PRO A 246 -8.79 -0.79 20.33
C PRO A 246 -7.97 0.47 20.58
N ILE A 247 -8.12 1.46 19.69
CA ILE A 247 -7.45 2.75 19.77
C ILE A 247 -8.47 3.80 20.21
N ASN A 248 -8.09 4.68 21.15
CA ASN A 248 -8.95 5.78 21.54
C ASN A 248 -9.34 6.61 20.30
N PRO A 249 -10.65 6.76 19.98
CA PRO A 249 -11.11 7.47 18.79
C PRO A 249 -10.60 8.92 18.66
N ALA A 250 -10.24 9.51 19.78
CA ALA A 250 -9.70 10.88 19.81
C ALA A 250 -8.42 11.05 18.97
N TYR A 251 -7.61 9.99 18.78
CA TYR A 251 -6.45 10.03 17.88
C TYR A 251 -6.82 10.39 16.43
N PHE A 252 -8.02 10.01 15.99
CA PHE A 252 -8.50 10.26 14.62
C PHE A 252 -9.26 11.58 14.46
N SER A 253 -9.19 12.46 15.46
CA SER A 253 -9.91 13.74 15.49
C SER A 253 -9.06 14.92 14.99
N LYS A 254 -9.71 15.97 14.48
CA LYS A 254 -9.04 17.25 14.21
C LYS A 254 -8.44 17.88 15.47
N GLY A 255 -9.03 17.60 16.64
CA GLY A 255 -8.51 18.06 17.94
C GLY A 255 -7.13 17.47 18.23
N PHE A 256 -6.94 16.18 18.00
CA PHE A 256 -5.62 15.56 18.11
C PHE A 256 -4.64 16.13 17.09
N LEU A 257 -5.05 16.30 15.83
CA LEU A 257 -4.18 16.90 14.81
C LEU A 257 -3.73 18.31 15.23
N GLN A 258 -4.62 19.11 15.83
CA GLN A 258 -4.30 20.48 16.26
C GLN A 258 -3.39 20.50 17.50
N ASN A 259 -3.67 19.66 18.50
CA ASN A 259 -3.09 19.81 19.83
C ASN A 259 -2.08 18.72 20.20
N GLY A 260 -2.09 17.56 19.50
CA GLY A 260 -1.27 16.39 19.82
C GLY A 260 -1.63 15.74 21.17
N LYS A 261 -2.81 16.03 21.69
CA LYS A 261 -3.28 15.53 22.99
C LYS A 261 -4.56 14.71 22.80
N VAL A 262 -4.62 13.60 23.48
CA VAL A 262 -5.82 12.77 23.61
C VAL A 262 -6.42 13.11 24.97
N SER A 263 -7.63 13.62 25.01
CA SER A 263 -8.37 13.78 26.25
C SER A 263 -8.60 12.40 26.87
N LYS A 264 -8.37 12.32 28.15
CA LYS A 264 -8.66 11.11 28.94
C LYS A 264 -10.15 10.82 28.96
#